data_f5903fb038cc8723a93c2b331d58ffa4
#
_entry.id   f5903fb038cc8723a93c2b331d58ffa4
#
_cell.length_a   1.000
_cell.length_b   1.000
_cell.length_c   1.000
_cell.angle_alpha   90.00
_cell.angle_beta   90.00
_cell.angle_gamma   90.00
#
_symmetry.space_group_name_H-M   'P 1'
#
loop_
_entity.id
_entity.type
_entity.pdbx_description
1 polymer ?
#
loop_
_entity_poly.entity_id
_entity_poly.type
_entity_poly.pdbx_seq_one_letter_code
_entity_poly.pdbx_strand_id
1 'polypeptide(L)'
;MEQVILNWFEMMKNKLIALIILFIQVSCQPIAEHISSIDSTLQTSATVILESKLSELNAQSGQVIVMEVQTGQIKALVGLERKDSADYQPCENFSVQQPTGLMQGVSLLAALETGKVKVSDRVNVGNGIYVCKGDTVCDHNCHRGGYGEITVKQGLASGSNIAIVKTMENAFGDNVQAYFNRLNNMSYGKPDSIAGIANLKPAYFITPKDSGWSDTTFAWFCVGYNQTITPIQTLTLYNAIANSGKMVQPQLYKDGTIVINPQIASRANIDSLKLALAYNVTDGLGQPAKSDKTTVAGKQGTIVVSTDDGNTMYAVEFCGYFPTGNPKYSIIVSINKTGLPASGGLMAGDVFKQIVELLFP
;
A
#
# COMPACT_ATOMS: atom_id res chain seq x y z
N MET A 1 74.80 1.82 -21.92
CA MET A 1 73.50 2.48 -22.22
C MET A 1 72.45 1.47 -22.63
N GLU A 2 72.77 0.51 -23.50
CA GLU A 2 71.81 -0.53 -23.96
C GLU A 2 71.27 -1.40 -22.81
N GLN A 3 72.06 -1.81 -21.82
CA GLN A 3 71.60 -2.67 -20.74
C GLN A 3 70.60 -1.97 -19.82
N VAL A 4 70.68 -0.66 -19.68
CA VAL A 4 69.74 0.14 -18.83
C VAL A 4 68.40 0.28 -19.53
N ILE A 5 68.39 0.40 -20.87
CA ILE A 5 67.21 0.48 -21.69
C ILE A 5 66.45 -0.87 -21.70
N LEU A 6 67.18 -2.00 -21.81
CA LEU A 6 66.58 -3.33 -21.78
C LEU A 6 65.93 -3.59 -20.41
N ASN A 7 66.57 -3.26 -19.32
CA ASN A 7 66.01 -3.44 -17.96
C ASN A 7 64.74 -2.56 -17.73
N TRP A 8 64.73 -1.36 -18.35
CA TRP A 8 63.57 -0.47 -18.25
C TRP A 8 62.37 -1.03 -19.03
N PHE A 9 62.58 -1.60 -20.23
CA PHE A 9 61.55 -2.26 -21.05
C PHE A 9 60.96 -3.51 -20.34
N GLU A 10 61.80 -4.34 -19.74
CA GLU A 10 61.36 -5.52 -18.97
C GLU A 10 60.53 -5.11 -17.74
N MET A 11 60.92 -4.06 -17.03
CA MET A 11 60.20 -3.54 -15.90
C MET A 11 58.82 -2.96 -16.31
N MET A 12 58.74 -2.26 -17.44
CA MET A 12 57.48 -1.72 -17.99
C MET A 12 56.58 -2.85 -18.46
N LYS A 13 57.10 -3.87 -19.11
CA LYS A 13 56.36 -5.06 -19.56
C LYS A 13 55.75 -5.83 -18.36
N ASN A 14 56.50 -6.02 -17.30
CA ASN A 14 56.01 -6.69 -16.10
C ASN A 14 54.97 -5.86 -15.35
N LYS A 15 55.07 -4.52 -15.31
CA LYS A 15 54.04 -3.63 -14.80
C LYS A 15 52.76 -3.65 -15.61
N LEU A 16 52.87 -3.71 -16.96
CA LEU A 16 51.71 -3.81 -17.87
C LEU A 16 51.00 -5.14 -17.73
N ILE A 17 51.74 -6.26 -17.61
CA ILE A 17 51.17 -7.59 -17.37
C ILE A 17 50.49 -7.64 -16.01
N ALA A 18 51.09 -7.08 -14.95
CA ALA A 18 50.48 -7.00 -13.62
C ALA A 18 49.17 -6.15 -13.63
N LEU A 19 49.15 -5.05 -14.39
CA LEU A 19 47.96 -4.21 -14.56
C LEU A 19 46.83 -4.95 -15.32
N ILE A 20 47.16 -5.71 -16.38
CA ILE A 20 46.21 -6.51 -17.14
C ILE A 20 45.67 -7.65 -16.28
N ILE A 21 46.44 -8.33 -15.47
CA ILE A 21 46.00 -9.37 -14.54
C ILE A 21 45.06 -8.77 -13.47
N LEU A 22 45.36 -7.56 -12.97
CA LEU A 22 44.51 -6.86 -12.01
C LEU A 22 43.15 -6.47 -12.63
N PHE A 23 43.13 -6.04 -13.90
CA PHE A 23 41.92 -5.74 -14.63
C PHE A 23 41.05 -6.99 -14.94
N ILE A 24 41.67 -8.15 -15.19
CA ILE A 24 40.99 -9.41 -15.42
C ILE A 24 40.36 -9.96 -14.11
N GLN A 25 40.99 -9.73 -12.97
CA GLN A 25 40.41 -10.13 -11.67
C GLN A 25 39.26 -9.25 -11.21
N VAL A 26 39.16 -8.00 -11.69
CA VAL A 26 38.03 -7.11 -11.38
C VAL A 26 36.80 -7.39 -12.26
N SER A 27 36.98 -8.04 -13.42
CA SER A 27 35.88 -8.30 -14.39
C SER A 27 35.17 -9.65 -14.24
N CYS A 28 35.58 -10.51 -13.29
CA CYS A 28 34.93 -11.79 -13.00
C CYS A 28 34.38 -11.84 -11.59
N GLN A 29 33.57 -10.85 -11.19
CA GLN A 29 32.60 -11.10 -10.14
C GLN A 29 31.51 -11.97 -10.74
N PRO A 30 31.19 -13.15 -10.19
CA PRO A 30 30.02 -13.89 -10.62
C PRO A 30 28.82 -12.95 -10.48
N ILE A 31 28.07 -12.76 -11.57
CA ILE A 31 26.77 -12.11 -11.50
C ILE A 31 25.99 -12.97 -10.52
N ALA A 32 25.72 -12.45 -9.33
CA ALA A 32 24.93 -13.16 -8.33
C ALA A 32 23.61 -13.50 -9.01
N GLU A 33 23.36 -14.78 -9.24
CA GLU A 33 22.12 -15.25 -9.84
C GLU A 33 21.01 -15.02 -8.81
N HIS A 34 20.27 -13.93 -8.97
CA HIS A 34 19.16 -13.58 -8.09
C HIS A 34 18.03 -14.60 -8.28
N ILE A 35 17.80 -15.42 -7.28
CA ILE A 35 16.68 -16.39 -7.30
C ILE A 35 15.38 -15.61 -7.08
N SER A 36 14.45 -15.73 -8.04
CA SER A 36 13.13 -15.09 -7.94
C SER A 36 12.37 -15.56 -6.69
N SER A 37 11.67 -14.63 -6.04
CA SER A 37 10.78 -14.92 -4.91
C SER A 37 9.36 -15.27 -5.36
N ILE A 38 9.01 -15.06 -6.63
CA ILE A 38 7.69 -15.32 -7.20
C ILE A 38 7.39 -16.82 -7.16
N ASP A 39 6.20 -17.18 -6.69
CA ASP A 39 5.60 -18.50 -6.83
C ASP A 39 4.81 -18.55 -8.12
N SER A 40 5.25 -19.34 -9.09
CA SER A 40 4.66 -19.40 -10.43
C SER A 40 3.21 -19.90 -10.42
N THR A 41 2.87 -20.82 -9.53
CA THR A 41 1.51 -21.36 -9.40
C THR A 41 0.57 -20.28 -8.85
N LEU A 42 0.99 -19.59 -7.79
CA LEU A 42 0.23 -18.49 -7.21
C LEU A 42 0.10 -17.32 -8.20
N GLN A 43 1.19 -16.98 -8.91
CA GLN A 43 1.19 -15.94 -9.95
C GLN A 43 0.14 -16.23 -11.01
N THR A 44 0.12 -17.45 -11.56
CA THR A 44 -0.84 -17.85 -12.59
C THR A 44 -2.28 -17.81 -12.05
N SER A 45 -2.53 -18.39 -10.89
CA SER A 45 -3.86 -18.44 -10.29
C SER A 45 -4.38 -17.03 -9.94
N ALA A 46 -3.53 -16.16 -9.38
CA ALA A 46 -3.89 -14.77 -9.10
C ALA A 46 -4.19 -13.97 -10.38
N THR A 47 -3.48 -14.25 -11.48
CA THR A 47 -3.78 -13.64 -12.78
C THR A 47 -5.17 -14.00 -13.27
N VAL A 48 -5.54 -15.28 -13.25
CA VAL A 48 -6.87 -15.76 -13.68
C VAL A 48 -7.99 -15.16 -12.81
N ILE A 49 -7.79 -15.11 -11.49
CA ILE A 49 -8.78 -14.54 -10.57
C ILE A 49 -8.96 -13.04 -10.85
N LEU A 50 -7.86 -12.29 -11.01
CA LEU A 50 -7.94 -10.87 -11.30
C LEU A 50 -8.62 -10.61 -12.65
N GLU A 51 -8.22 -11.30 -13.71
CA GLU A 51 -8.77 -11.15 -15.06
C GLU A 51 -10.28 -11.41 -15.08
N SER A 52 -10.73 -12.48 -14.42
CA SER A 52 -12.15 -12.80 -14.27
C SER A 52 -12.92 -11.65 -13.62
N LYS A 53 -12.38 -11.08 -12.53
CA LYS A 53 -13.03 -9.96 -11.83
C LYS A 53 -13.02 -8.68 -12.66
N LEU A 54 -11.92 -8.37 -13.34
CA LEU A 54 -11.85 -7.20 -14.22
C LEU A 54 -12.86 -7.29 -15.36
N SER A 55 -13.04 -8.47 -15.93
CA SER A 55 -14.04 -8.75 -16.98
C SER A 55 -15.46 -8.58 -16.46
N GLU A 56 -15.78 -9.15 -15.28
CA GLU A 56 -17.07 -8.99 -14.60
C GLU A 56 -17.44 -7.51 -14.38
N LEU A 57 -16.45 -6.72 -13.97
CA LEU A 57 -16.62 -5.30 -13.63
C LEU A 57 -16.52 -4.35 -14.83
N ASN A 58 -16.15 -4.86 -16.00
CA ASN A 58 -15.75 -4.05 -17.15
C ASN A 58 -14.69 -2.98 -16.76
N ALA A 59 -13.72 -3.37 -15.94
CA ALA A 59 -12.70 -2.47 -15.40
C ALA A 59 -11.61 -2.14 -16.42
N GLN A 60 -10.89 -1.03 -16.25
CA GLN A 60 -9.78 -0.64 -17.12
C GLN A 60 -8.50 -1.40 -16.78
N SER A 61 -8.21 -1.55 -15.49
CA SER A 61 -6.98 -2.19 -15.04
C SER A 61 -7.12 -2.72 -13.61
N GLY A 62 -6.19 -3.58 -13.23
CA GLY A 62 -6.08 -4.05 -11.86
C GLY A 62 -4.70 -4.57 -11.52
N GLN A 63 -4.41 -4.60 -10.23
CA GLN A 63 -3.18 -5.14 -9.68
C GLN A 63 -3.46 -6.02 -8.47
N VAL A 64 -2.69 -7.10 -8.34
CA VAL A 64 -2.62 -7.96 -7.16
C VAL A 64 -1.16 -8.13 -6.77
N ILE A 65 -0.85 -7.83 -5.51
CA ILE A 65 0.48 -8.04 -4.96
C ILE A 65 0.35 -8.88 -3.69
N VAL A 66 1.01 -10.03 -3.66
CA VAL A 66 1.08 -10.92 -2.49
C VAL A 66 2.49 -10.87 -1.93
N MET A 67 2.63 -10.52 -0.66
CA MET A 67 3.91 -10.36 0.02
C MET A 67 3.99 -11.17 1.30
N GLU A 68 5.11 -11.86 1.52
CA GLU A 68 5.40 -12.56 2.77
C GLU A 68 5.73 -11.55 3.87
N VAL A 69 5.04 -11.69 5.02
CA VAL A 69 5.07 -10.66 6.07
C VAL A 69 6.46 -10.46 6.67
N GLN A 70 7.18 -11.54 6.94
CA GLN A 70 8.44 -11.47 7.68
C GLN A 70 9.63 -11.04 6.84
N THR A 71 9.64 -11.41 5.56
CA THR A 71 10.80 -11.23 4.67
C THR A 71 10.64 -10.07 3.68
N GLY A 72 9.39 -9.71 3.35
CA GLY A 72 9.10 -8.78 2.27
C GLY A 72 9.14 -9.42 0.87
N GLN A 73 9.37 -10.73 0.77
CA GLN A 73 9.39 -11.44 -0.51
C GLN A 73 8.03 -11.38 -1.20
N ILE A 74 8.00 -10.91 -2.43
CA ILE A 74 6.79 -10.87 -3.25
C ILE A 74 6.58 -12.26 -3.85
N LYS A 75 5.44 -12.88 -3.56
CA LYS A 75 5.07 -14.22 -4.02
C LYS A 75 4.22 -14.19 -5.28
N ALA A 76 3.47 -13.10 -5.49
CA ALA A 76 2.79 -12.82 -6.75
C ALA A 76 2.79 -11.31 -7.00
N LEU A 77 3.02 -10.92 -8.25
CA LEU A 77 3.01 -9.55 -8.74
C LEU A 77 2.25 -9.52 -10.07
N VAL A 78 0.95 -9.28 -10.00
CA VAL A 78 0.05 -9.34 -11.16
C VAL A 78 -0.43 -7.92 -11.48
N GLY A 79 -0.26 -7.50 -12.72
CA GLY A 79 -0.86 -6.31 -13.28
C GLY A 79 -1.54 -6.66 -14.61
N LEU A 80 -2.78 -6.19 -14.79
CA LEU A 80 -3.56 -6.35 -16.01
C LEU A 80 -4.16 -5.00 -16.40
N GLU A 81 -4.16 -4.72 -17.70
CA GLU A 81 -4.79 -3.52 -18.26
C GLU A 81 -5.48 -3.84 -19.59
N ARG A 82 -6.49 -3.05 -19.93
CA ARG A 82 -7.15 -3.06 -21.23
C ARG A 82 -7.04 -1.68 -21.86
N LYS A 83 -6.42 -1.60 -23.05
CA LYS A 83 -6.24 -0.33 -23.76
C LYS A 83 -7.33 -0.14 -24.83
N ASP A 84 -7.27 -0.90 -25.90
CA ASP A 84 -8.13 -0.73 -27.08
C ASP A 84 -8.87 -2.01 -27.46
N SER A 85 -8.68 -3.12 -26.75
CA SER A 85 -9.27 -4.43 -27.03
C SER A 85 -10.21 -4.87 -25.92
N ALA A 86 -11.03 -5.91 -26.19
CA ALA A 86 -11.84 -6.56 -25.15
C ALA A 86 -10.98 -7.35 -24.16
N ASP A 87 -9.77 -7.74 -24.55
CA ASP A 87 -8.90 -8.63 -23.80
C ASP A 87 -7.94 -7.86 -22.89
N TYR A 88 -7.70 -8.40 -21.69
CA TYR A 88 -6.71 -7.89 -20.76
C TYR A 88 -5.32 -8.35 -21.16
N GLN A 89 -4.37 -7.43 -21.08
CA GLN A 89 -2.95 -7.69 -21.33
C GLN A 89 -2.15 -7.50 -20.04
N PRO A 90 -1.04 -8.24 -19.86
CA PRO A 90 -0.14 -8.00 -18.75
C PRO A 90 0.34 -6.55 -18.72
N CYS A 91 0.29 -5.93 -17.54
CA CYS A 91 0.79 -4.60 -17.28
C CYS A 91 1.90 -4.68 -16.23
N GLU A 92 3.14 -4.42 -16.63
CA GLU A 92 4.31 -4.42 -15.74
C GLU A 92 4.54 -3.05 -15.08
N ASN A 93 3.67 -2.08 -15.31
CA ASN A 93 3.78 -0.76 -14.72
C ASN A 93 3.20 -0.71 -13.30
N PHE A 94 4.01 -1.10 -12.32
CA PHE A 94 3.67 -1.02 -10.89
C PHE A 94 4.04 0.34 -10.26
N SER A 95 4.47 1.31 -11.07
CA SER A 95 4.84 2.65 -10.62
C SER A 95 3.70 3.68 -10.72
N VAL A 96 2.51 3.26 -11.16
CA VAL A 96 1.33 4.15 -11.22
C VAL A 96 0.94 4.58 -9.82
N GLN A 97 0.96 5.89 -9.59
CA GLN A 97 0.58 6.52 -8.33
C GLN A 97 -0.85 7.08 -8.45
N GLN A 98 -1.64 6.89 -7.42
CA GLN A 98 -3.02 7.38 -7.34
C GLN A 98 -3.41 7.68 -5.89
N PRO A 99 -4.50 8.44 -5.63
CA PRO A 99 -5.09 8.53 -4.30
C PRO A 99 -5.50 7.15 -3.80
N THR A 100 -5.57 6.96 -2.46
CA THR A 100 -5.96 5.67 -1.88
C THR A 100 -6.92 5.81 -0.71
N GLY A 101 -8.07 5.14 -0.79
CA GLY A 101 -9.03 5.05 0.32
C GLY A 101 -8.52 4.23 1.52
N LEU A 102 -7.39 3.56 1.39
CA LEU A 102 -6.72 2.82 2.47
C LEU A 102 -6.02 3.75 3.48
N MET A 103 -5.87 5.04 3.16
CA MET A 103 -5.29 6.05 4.05
C MET A 103 -6.00 6.15 5.40
N GLN A 104 -7.30 5.85 5.48
CA GLN A 104 -8.04 5.89 6.74
C GLN A 104 -7.40 5.04 7.85
N GLY A 105 -6.86 3.86 7.53
CA GLY A 105 -6.14 3.02 8.49
C GLY A 105 -4.81 3.62 8.95
N VAL A 106 -4.10 4.27 8.03
CA VAL A 106 -2.84 4.97 8.30
C VAL A 106 -3.07 6.18 9.21
N SER A 107 -4.09 6.99 8.89
CA SER A 107 -4.49 8.15 9.69
C SER A 107 -4.88 7.74 11.11
N LEU A 108 -5.66 6.65 11.25
CA LEU A 108 -6.01 6.15 12.56
C LEU A 108 -4.79 5.73 13.38
N LEU A 109 -3.81 5.03 12.76
CA LEU A 109 -2.57 4.67 13.46
C LEU A 109 -1.81 5.91 13.96
N ALA A 110 -1.73 6.93 13.11
CA ALA A 110 -1.10 8.20 13.47
C ALA A 110 -1.83 8.91 14.62
N ALA A 111 -3.18 8.86 14.64
CA ALA A 111 -3.99 9.43 15.72
C ALA A 111 -3.81 8.67 17.04
N LEU A 112 -3.79 7.33 17.02
CA LEU A 112 -3.55 6.50 18.20
C LEU A 112 -2.19 6.81 18.86
N GLU A 113 -1.17 7.08 18.07
CA GLU A 113 0.18 7.43 18.57
C GLU A 113 0.25 8.78 19.30
N THR A 114 -0.80 9.61 19.24
CA THR A 114 -0.88 10.84 20.07
C THR A 114 -1.27 10.55 21.51
N GLY A 115 -1.84 9.37 21.80
CA GLY A 115 -2.42 9.01 23.11
C GLY A 115 -3.74 9.70 23.42
N LYS A 116 -4.22 10.60 22.56
CA LYS A 116 -5.50 11.33 22.73
C LYS A 116 -6.71 10.57 22.21
N VAL A 117 -6.49 9.52 21.42
CA VAL A 117 -7.52 8.75 20.71
C VAL A 117 -7.39 7.27 21.05
N LYS A 118 -8.54 6.63 21.24
CA LYS A 118 -8.66 5.16 21.37
C LYS A 118 -9.67 4.64 20.35
N VAL A 119 -9.53 3.41 19.92
CA VAL A 119 -10.48 2.76 18.98
C VAL A 119 -11.88 2.61 19.55
N SER A 120 -12.02 2.66 20.89
CA SER A 120 -13.30 2.62 21.62
C SER A 120 -13.98 3.97 21.79
N ASP A 121 -13.29 5.08 21.51
CA ASP A 121 -13.85 6.42 21.70
C ASP A 121 -15.05 6.61 20.78
N ARG A 122 -16.05 7.36 21.26
CA ARG A 122 -17.27 7.64 20.49
C ARG A 122 -17.08 8.90 19.66
N VAL A 123 -17.61 8.82 18.44
CA VAL A 123 -17.61 9.90 17.46
C VAL A 123 -19.03 10.06 16.92
N ASN A 124 -19.57 11.27 17.01
CA ASN A 124 -20.86 11.60 16.42
C ASN A 124 -20.65 12.04 14.96
N VAL A 125 -21.08 11.20 14.02
CA VAL A 125 -21.05 11.47 12.58
C VAL A 125 -22.40 11.95 12.04
N GLY A 126 -23.40 12.05 12.92
CA GLY A 126 -24.73 12.60 12.63
C GLY A 126 -25.42 11.91 11.45
N ASN A 127 -26.04 12.68 10.60
CA ASN A 127 -26.71 12.22 9.40
C ASN A 127 -25.78 11.91 8.21
N GLY A 128 -24.47 11.86 8.44
CA GLY A 128 -23.50 11.57 7.38
C GLY A 128 -23.07 12.79 6.56
N ILE A 129 -23.32 14.01 7.05
CA ILE A 129 -22.88 15.26 6.45
C ILE A 129 -22.16 16.07 7.52
N TYR A 130 -20.95 16.55 7.22
CA TYR A 130 -20.14 17.36 8.12
C TYR A 130 -19.46 18.48 7.35
N VAL A 131 -19.68 19.73 7.79
CA VAL A 131 -19.00 20.89 7.24
C VAL A 131 -17.70 21.12 8.01
N CYS A 132 -16.57 20.94 7.32
CA CYS A 132 -15.23 21.12 7.84
C CYS A 132 -14.56 22.29 7.14
N LYS A 133 -14.29 23.37 7.86
CA LYS A 133 -13.58 24.57 7.35
C LYS A 133 -14.14 25.10 6.00
N GLY A 134 -15.46 25.07 5.84
CA GLY A 134 -16.15 25.56 4.66
C GLY A 134 -16.37 24.56 3.53
N ASP A 135 -15.83 23.36 3.65
CA ASP A 135 -16.09 22.25 2.70
C ASP A 135 -16.96 21.16 3.35
N THR A 136 -17.63 20.38 2.53
CA THR A 136 -18.58 19.35 2.99
C THR A 136 -18.01 17.96 2.81
N VAL A 137 -17.76 17.29 3.94
CA VAL A 137 -17.40 15.88 3.99
C VAL A 137 -18.66 15.05 4.13
N CYS A 138 -18.88 14.11 3.20
CA CYS A 138 -20.01 13.20 3.24
C CYS A 138 -19.55 11.75 3.45
N ASP A 139 -20.33 11.03 4.24
CA ASP A 139 -20.28 9.58 4.28
C ASP A 139 -21.12 8.99 3.17
N HIS A 140 -20.77 7.81 2.68
CA HIS A 140 -21.46 7.14 1.56
C HIS A 140 -22.95 6.85 1.83
N ASN A 141 -23.40 6.92 3.08
CA ASN A 141 -24.79 6.70 3.50
C ASN A 141 -25.51 7.98 3.93
N CYS A 142 -24.99 9.18 3.61
CA CYS A 142 -25.60 10.46 4.02
C CYS A 142 -27.07 10.58 3.54
N HIS A 143 -27.39 10.07 2.34
CA HIS A 143 -28.76 10.03 1.82
C HIS A 143 -29.67 8.97 2.49
N ARG A 144 -29.12 8.16 3.40
CA ARG A 144 -29.84 7.15 4.19
C ARG A 144 -29.83 7.44 5.69
N GLY A 145 -29.49 8.68 6.08
CA GLY A 145 -29.54 9.15 7.47
C GLY A 145 -28.24 9.03 8.27
N GLY A 146 -27.13 8.65 7.64
CA GLY A 146 -25.82 8.56 8.29
C GLY A 146 -25.72 7.40 9.29
N TYR A 147 -24.72 7.47 10.17
CA TYR A 147 -24.44 6.45 11.20
C TYR A 147 -24.74 6.92 12.63
N GLY A 148 -25.09 8.20 12.83
CA GLY A 148 -25.32 8.76 14.15
C GLY A 148 -24.05 8.80 15.01
N GLU A 149 -24.10 8.19 16.18
CA GLU A 149 -22.95 8.10 17.08
C GLU A 149 -22.38 6.68 17.06
N ILE A 150 -21.11 6.55 16.66
CA ILE A 150 -20.38 5.28 16.50
C ILE A 150 -19.02 5.35 17.21
N THR A 151 -18.37 4.21 17.43
CA THR A 151 -16.98 4.20 17.89
C THR A 151 -16.01 4.48 16.73
N VAL A 152 -14.80 4.95 17.05
CA VAL A 152 -13.72 5.13 16.07
C VAL A 152 -13.46 3.84 15.28
N LYS A 153 -13.49 2.67 15.97
CA LYS A 153 -13.39 1.35 15.32
C LYS A 153 -14.52 1.10 14.31
N GLN A 154 -15.75 1.41 14.67
CA GLN A 154 -16.89 1.29 13.77
C GLN A 154 -16.80 2.28 12.60
N GLY A 155 -16.29 3.49 12.85
CA GLY A 155 -16.04 4.48 11.82
C GLY A 155 -15.04 3.98 10.75
N LEU A 156 -13.93 3.37 11.18
CA LEU A 156 -12.98 2.74 10.26
C LEU A 156 -13.64 1.59 9.47
N ALA A 157 -14.40 0.75 10.15
CA ALA A 157 -15.04 -0.43 9.56
C ALA A 157 -16.16 -0.07 8.56
N SER A 158 -16.92 0.99 8.84
CA SER A 158 -17.95 1.51 7.93
C SER A 158 -17.39 2.42 6.83
N GLY A 159 -16.07 2.72 6.84
CA GLY A 159 -15.46 3.64 5.89
C GLY A 159 -15.96 5.08 6.02
N SER A 160 -16.40 5.49 7.23
CA SER A 160 -16.87 6.85 7.47
C SER A 160 -15.73 7.86 7.37
N ASN A 161 -15.79 8.72 6.37
CA ASN A 161 -14.86 9.84 6.22
C ASN A 161 -14.97 10.81 7.40
N ILE A 162 -16.21 11.08 7.84
CA ILE A 162 -16.49 12.00 8.95
C ILE A 162 -15.88 11.48 10.26
N ALA A 163 -15.99 10.16 10.53
CA ALA A 163 -15.39 9.58 11.72
C ALA A 163 -13.88 9.76 11.74
N ILE A 164 -13.22 9.53 10.59
CA ILE A 164 -11.77 9.72 10.48
C ILE A 164 -11.40 11.19 10.61
N VAL A 165 -12.05 12.10 9.88
CA VAL A 165 -11.75 13.55 9.96
C VAL A 165 -11.87 14.05 11.39
N LYS A 166 -12.99 13.79 12.08
CA LYS A 166 -13.19 14.22 13.48
C LYS A 166 -12.18 13.58 14.44
N THR A 167 -11.82 12.32 14.21
CA THR A 167 -10.76 11.64 14.98
C THR A 167 -9.41 12.34 14.80
N MET A 168 -9.09 12.75 13.57
CA MET A 168 -7.85 13.47 13.26
C MET A 168 -7.84 14.90 13.81
N GLU A 169 -8.98 15.61 13.78
CA GLU A 169 -9.14 16.90 14.43
C GLU A 169 -8.92 16.80 15.95
N ASN A 170 -9.47 15.77 16.60
CA ASN A 170 -9.22 15.50 18.02
C ASN A 170 -7.75 15.20 18.33
N ALA A 171 -7.10 14.41 17.46
CA ALA A 171 -5.72 14.00 17.66
C ALA A 171 -4.72 15.13 17.48
N PHE A 172 -4.87 15.92 16.42
CA PHE A 172 -3.88 16.89 15.97
C PHE A 172 -4.33 18.35 16.05
N GLY A 173 -5.64 18.63 15.98
CA GLY A 173 -6.17 20.00 15.98
C GLY A 173 -5.52 20.84 14.87
N ASP A 174 -5.01 22.01 15.27
CA ASP A 174 -4.31 22.91 14.33
C ASP A 174 -2.83 22.52 14.12
N ASN A 175 -2.31 21.52 14.84
CA ASN A 175 -0.92 21.07 14.69
C ASN A 175 -0.79 20.02 13.57
N VAL A 176 -1.13 20.43 12.36
CA VAL A 176 -1.06 19.55 11.17
C VAL A 176 0.36 19.07 10.89
N GLN A 177 1.38 19.87 11.20
CA GLN A 177 2.78 19.46 11.03
C GLN A 177 3.13 18.24 11.88
N ALA A 178 2.54 18.09 13.06
CA ALA A 178 2.74 16.90 13.91
C ALA A 178 2.22 15.63 13.21
N TYR A 179 1.14 15.72 12.44
CA TYR A 179 0.65 14.59 11.65
C TYR A 179 1.66 14.18 10.56
N PHE A 180 2.16 15.11 9.75
CA PHE A 180 3.17 14.80 8.73
C PHE A 180 4.47 14.27 9.34
N ASN A 181 4.90 14.81 10.48
CA ASN A 181 6.03 14.25 11.22
C ASN A 181 5.77 12.79 11.64
N ARG A 182 4.53 12.46 12.04
CA ARG A 182 4.15 11.10 12.39
C ARG A 182 4.19 10.18 11.16
N LEU A 183 3.68 10.61 10.00
CA LEU A 183 3.76 9.85 8.76
C LEU A 183 5.22 9.56 8.36
N ASN A 184 6.12 10.55 8.51
CA ASN A 184 7.56 10.35 8.27
C ASN A 184 8.16 9.33 9.23
N ASN A 185 7.83 9.39 10.52
CA ASN A 185 8.30 8.42 11.52
C ASN A 185 7.79 7.00 11.23
N MET A 186 6.60 6.88 10.65
CA MET A 186 6.02 5.62 10.18
C MET A 186 6.64 5.13 8.87
N SER A 187 7.50 5.92 8.22
CA SER A 187 8.03 5.67 6.87
C SER A 187 6.92 5.47 5.82
N TYR A 188 5.80 6.21 5.97
CA TYR A 188 4.69 6.16 5.02
C TYR A 188 5.15 6.60 3.63
N GLY A 189 4.75 5.86 2.60
CA GLY A 189 5.16 6.10 1.21
C GLY A 189 6.47 5.44 0.79
N LYS A 190 7.13 4.69 1.68
CA LYS A 190 8.35 3.92 1.34
C LYS A 190 8.00 2.52 0.83
N PRO A 191 8.89 1.89 0.04
CA PRO A 191 10.20 2.40 -0.42
C PRO A 191 10.10 3.32 -1.65
N ASP A 192 11.20 4.03 -1.95
CA ASP A 192 11.30 4.89 -3.15
C ASP A 192 11.83 4.12 -4.37
N SER A 193 12.37 2.92 -4.16
CA SER A 193 12.83 2.02 -5.21
C SER A 193 12.75 0.56 -4.77
N ILE A 194 12.51 -0.34 -5.71
CA ILE A 194 12.51 -1.79 -5.51
C ILE A 194 13.27 -2.41 -6.69
N ALA A 195 14.24 -3.26 -6.41
CA ALA A 195 14.97 -3.97 -7.46
C ALA A 195 14.02 -4.83 -8.31
N GLY A 196 14.04 -4.66 -9.62
CA GLY A 196 13.16 -5.34 -10.55
C GLY A 196 11.83 -4.63 -10.83
N ILE A 197 11.52 -3.51 -10.16
CA ILE A 197 10.37 -2.64 -10.47
C ILE A 197 10.90 -1.31 -11.03
N ALA A 198 10.66 -1.10 -12.32
CA ALA A 198 11.11 0.12 -12.99
C ALA A 198 10.28 1.34 -12.58
N ASN A 199 10.94 2.51 -12.54
CA ASN A 199 10.30 3.82 -12.40
C ASN A 199 9.44 4.03 -11.14
N LEU A 200 9.62 3.23 -10.09
CA LEU A 200 8.99 3.51 -8.81
C LEU A 200 9.44 4.89 -8.33
N LYS A 201 8.47 5.73 -7.95
CA LYS A 201 8.72 7.10 -7.49
C LYS A 201 8.39 7.21 -6.00
N PRO A 202 9.05 8.15 -5.29
CA PRO A 202 8.58 8.56 -3.96
C PRO A 202 7.11 8.95 -3.98
N ALA A 203 6.37 8.57 -2.95
CA ALA A 203 5.00 9.02 -2.80
C ALA A 203 4.95 10.56 -2.71
N TYR A 204 3.94 11.16 -3.33
CA TYR A 204 3.76 12.61 -3.32
C TYR A 204 2.65 13.01 -2.34
N PHE A 205 2.91 14.00 -1.52
CA PHE A 205 2.00 14.52 -0.52
C PHE A 205 1.90 16.04 -0.61
N ILE A 206 0.67 16.59 -0.65
CA ILE A 206 0.46 18.04 -0.47
C ILE A 206 0.57 18.32 1.03
N THR A 207 1.58 19.10 1.41
CA THR A 207 1.91 19.47 2.80
C THR A 207 1.64 20.95 3.05
N PRO A 208 1.62 21.43 4.31
CA PRO A 208 1.44 22.86 4.61
C PRO A 208 2.48 23.80 3.98
N LYS A 209 3.54 23.28 3.38
CA LYS A 209 4.59 24.05 2.70
C LYS A 209 4.32 24.22 1.20
N ASP A 210 3.37 23.47 0.66
CA ASP A 210 3.07 23.48 -0.76
C ASP A 210 2.02 24.55 -1.09
N SER A 211 2.12 25.16 -2.26
CA SER A 211 1.17 26.18 -2.73
C SER A 211 -0.26 25.65 -2.93
N GLY A 212 -0.42 24.33 -3.09
CA GLY A 212 -1.71 23.66 -3.18
C GLY A 212 -2.37 23.40 -1.83
N TRP A 213 -1.75 23.78 -0.70
CA TRP A 213 -2.34 23.62 0.62
C TRP A 213 -3.48 24.61 0.85
N SER A 214 -4.58 24.15 1.41
CA SER A 214 -5.73 24.93 1.85
C SER A 214 -6.21 24.45 3.22
N ASP A 215 -7.13 25.18 3.84
CA ASP A 215 -7.69 24.81 5.15
C ASP A 215 -8.40 23.46 5.16
N THR A 216 -8.94 23.02 4.00
CA THR A 216 -9.63 21.75 3.84
C THR A 216 -8.70 20.61 3.47
N THR A 217 -7.44 20.89 3.05
CA THR A 217 -6.47 19.87 2.58
C THR A 217 -6.23 18.80 3.63
N PHE A 218 -6.12 19.16 4.91
CA PHE A 218 -5.90 18.19 5.99
C PHE A 218 -7.01 17.16 6.10
N ALA A 219 -8.27 17.59 6.08
CA ALA A 219 -9.41 16.67 6.17
C ALA A 219 -9.42 15.67 5.01
N TRP A 220 -9.23 16.16 3.77
CA TRP A 220 -9.19 15.32 2.58
C TRP A 220 -7.96 14.41 2.53
N PHE A 221 -6.80 14.90 3.01
CA PHE A 221 -5.59 14.08 3.11
C PHE A 221 -5.79 12.87 4.03
N CYS A 222 -6.44 13.07 5.18
CA CYS A 222 -6.68 12.00 6.16
C CYS A 222 -7.53 10.84 5.62
N VAL A 223 -8.31 11.09 4.57
CA VAL A 223 -9.16 10.06 3.93
C VAL A 223 -8.64 9.61 2.56
N GLY A 224 -7.47 10.14 2.13
CA GLY A 224 -6.71 9.59 1.00
C GLY A 224 -6.55 10.46 -0.22
N TYR A 225 -7.14 11.67 -0.25
CA TYR A 225 -6.91 12.67 -1.29
C TYR A 225 -5.66 13.51 -1.01
N ASN A 226 -5.31 14.40 -1.92
CA ASN A 226 -4.14 15.30 -1.82
C ASN A 226 -2.79 14.57 -1.66
N GLN A 227 -2.76 13.32 -2.13
CA GLN A 227 -1.59 12.47 -2.17
C GLN A 227 -1.67 11.52 -3.36
N THR A 228 -0.52 11.04 -3.82
CA THR A 228 -0.45 9.94 -4.76
C THR A 228 0.60 8.94 -4.29
N ILE A 229 0.24 7.67 -4.30
CA ILE A 229 1.04 6.56 -3.79
C ILE A 229 0.77 5.31 -4.64
N THR A 230 1.76 4.43 -4.76
CA THR A 230 1.56 3.16 -5.46
C THR A 230 0.93 2.11 -4.53
N PRO A 231 0.20 1.11 -5.08
CA PRO A 231 -0.32 0.00 -4.29
C PRO A 231 0.75 -0.73 -3.50
N ILE A 232 1.96 -0.92 -4.06
CA ILE A 232 3.04 -1.61 -3.35
C ILE A 232 3.58 -0.81 -2.15
N GLN A 233 3.61 0.51 -2.22
CA GLN A 233 3.99 1.36 -1.07
C GLN A 233 2.92 1.30 0.02
N THR A 234 1.64 1.30 -0.36
CA THR A 234 0.52 1.10 0.57
C THR A 234 0.61 -0.28 1.24
N LEU A 235 0.83 -1.34 0.44
CA LEU A 235 1.01 -2.70 0.96
C LEU A 235 2.18 -2.78 1.95
N THR A 236 3.28 -2.09 1.68
CA THR A 236 4.47 -2.09 2.56
C THR A 236 4.13 -1.62 3.98
N LEU A 237 3.29 -0.58 4.11
CA LEU A 237 2.85 -0.13 5.44
C LEU A 237 1.89 -1.13 6.10
N TYR A 238 0.91 -1.66 5.36
CA TYR A 238 -0.01 -2.67 5.89
C TYR A 238 0.73 -3.96 6.28
N ASN A 239 1.76 -4.33 5.54
CA ASN A 239 2.66 -5.43 5.89
C ASN A 239 3.40 -5.14 7.21
N ALA A 240 3.86 -3.91 7.44
CA ALA A 240 4.49 -3.53 8.70
C ALA A 240 3.50 -3.61 9.88
N ILE A 241 2.22 -3.24 9.69
CA ILE A 241 1.17 -3.43 10.69
C ILE A 241 1.00 -4.93 11.00
N ALA A 242 0.92 -5.78 9.97
CA ALA A 242 0.88 -7.25 10.12
C ALA A 242 2.11 -7.77 10.87
N ASN A 243 3.29 -7.26 10.56
CA ASN A 243 4.59 -7.62 11.14
C ASN A 243 4.89 -6.93 12.49
N SER A 244 3.83 -6.56 13.20
CA SER A 244 3.92 -5.98 14.55
C SER A 244 4.71 -4.67 14.63
N GLY A 245 4.71 -3.92 13.54
CA GLY A 245 5.35 -2.62 13.41
C GLY A 245 6.69 -2.63 12.68
N LYS A 246 7.26 -3.78 12.39
CA LYS A 246 8.52 -3.88 11.63
C LYS A 246 8.24 -3.78 10.14
N MET A 247 8.71 -2.71 9.50
CA MET A 247 8.61 -2.50 8.06
C MET A 247 9.80 -3.11 7.33
N VAL A 248 9.52 -4.04 6.43
CA VAL A 248 10.52 -4.68 5.56
C VAL A 248 10.30 -4.24 4.10
N GLN A 249 11.39 -4.19 3.34
CA GLN A 249 11.34 -3.81 1.94
C GLN A 249 10.73 -4.93 1.10
N PRO A 250 9.77 -4.62 0.21
CA PRO A 250 9.31 -5.56 -0.81
C PRO A 250 10.47 -6.01 -1.70
N GLN A 251 10.55 -7.30 -2.00
CA GLN A 251 11.64 -7.90 -2.77
C GLN A 251 11.12 -8.90 -3.78
N LEU A 252 11.63 -8.81 -5.03
CA LEU A 252 11.38 -9.79 -6.09
C LEU A 252 12.38 -10.96 -6.07
N TYR A 253 13.40 -10.88 -5.21
CA TYR A 253 14.49 -11.85 -5.12
C TYR A 253 14.66 -12.35 -3.68
N LYS A 254 15.25 -13.54 -3.53
CA LYS A 254 15.49 -14.16 -2.21
C LYS A 254 16.83 -13.72 -1.59
N ASP A 255 17.09 -12.41 -1.56
CA ASP A 255 18.39 -11.85 -1.21
C ASP A 255 18.54 -11.50 0.29
N GLY A 256 17.65 -12.00 1.13
CA GLY A 256 17.63 -11.65 2.56
C GLY A 256 16.66 -10.50 2.86
N THR A 257 16.43 -10.23 4.14
CA THR A 257 15.42 -9.25 4.58
C THR A 257 16.06 -7.89 4.81
N ILE A 258 15.56 -6.86 4.10
CA ILE A 258 15.96 -5.47 4.29
C ILE A 258 14.92 -4.79 5.17
N VAL A 259 15.34 -4.20 6.29
CA VAL A 259 14.46 -3.47 7.22
C VAL A 259 14.49 -1.99 6.85
N ILE A 260 13.32 -1.44 6.49
CA ILE A 260 13.13 0.00 6.22
C ILE A 260 12.97 0.76 7.54
N ASN A 261 12.12 0.23 8.43
CA ASN A 261 11.83 0.83 9.72
C ASN A 261 11.66 -0.28 10.76
N PRO A 262 12.45 -0.29 11.84
CA PRO A 262 12.35 -1.33 12.86
C PRO A 262 11.03 -1.29 13.63
N GLN A 263 10.38 -0.11 13.75
CA GLN A 263 9.13 0.05 14.50
C GLN A 263 8.38 1.31 14.05
N ILE A 264 7.36 1.15 13.22
CA ILE A 264 6.56 2.28 12.66
C ILE A 264 5.67 2.97 13.69
N ALA A 265 5.25 2.26 14.74
CA ALA A 265 4.41 2.77 15.82
C ALA A 265 4.53 1.88 17.05
N SER A 266 4.07 2.34 18.21
CA SER A 266 4.10 1.54 19.44
C SER A 266 3.33 0.22 19.27
N ARG A 267 3.80 -0.85 19.90
CA ARG A 267 3.18 -2.17 19.82
C ARG A 267 1.69 -2.14 20.20
N ALA A 268 1.35 -1.42 21.28
CA ALA A 268 -0.01 -1.30 21.77
C ALA A 268 -0.95 -0.66 20.73
N ASN A 269 -0.48 0.35 19.99
CA ASN A 269 -1.27 1.02 18.96
C ASN A 269 -1.36 0.19 17.67
N ILE A 270 -0.31 -0.54 17.32
CA ILE A 270 -0.37 -1.55 16.25
C ILE A 270 -1.44 -2.60 16.59
N ASP A 271 -1.43 -3.14 17.81
CA ASP A 271 -2.40 -4.16 18.23
C ASP A 271 -3.83 -3.59 18.26
N SER A 272 -4.02 -2.34 18.69
CA SER A 272 -5.31 -1.63 18.63
C SER A 272 -5.82 -1.46 17.20
N LEU A 273 -4.95 -1.09 16.26
CA LEU A 273 -5.32 -1.01 14.84
C LEU A 273 -5.62 -2.39 14.25
N LYS A 274 -4.84 -3.43 14.59
CA LYS A 274 -5.09 -4.81 14.15
C LYS A 274 -6.49 -5.29 14.57
N LEU A 275 -6.94 -4.97 15.79
CA LEU A 275 -8.30 -5.26 16.24
C LEU A 275 -9.36 -4.53 15.40
N ALA A 276 -9.12 -3.27 15.03
CA ALA A 276 -10.04 -2.52 14.18
C ALA A 276 -10.09 -3.06 12.73
N LEU A 277 -8.94 -3.48 12.20
CA LEU A 277 -8.87 -4.11 10.86
C LEU A 277 -9.53 -5.50 10.83
N ALA A 278 -9.40 -6.28 11.89
CA ALA A 278 -10.11 -7.56 12.02
C ALA A 278 -11.63 -7.33 12.13
N TYR A 279 -12.05 -6.37 12.96
CA TYR A 279 -13.45 -5.98 13.10
C TYR A 279 -14.06 -5.52 11.76
N ASN A 280 -13.29 -4.82 10.93
CA ASN A 280 -13.75 -4.43 9.59
C ASN A 280 -14.12 -5.64 8.73
N VAL A 281 -13.41 -6.76 8.85
CA VAL A 281 -13.69 -7.99 8.08
C VAL A 281 -14.80 -8.83 8.71
N THR A 282 -14.98 -8.77 10.04
CA THR A 282 -16.06 -9.53 10.69
C THR A 282 -17.40 -8.80 10.64
N ASP A 283 -17.42 -7.48 10.81
CA ASP A 283 -18.63 -6.69 11.08
C ASP A 283 -18.75 -5.41 10.22
N GLY A 284 -17.72 -5.09 9.39
CA GLY A 284 -17.68 -3.89 8.58
C GLY A 284 -17.89 -4.15 7.08
N LEU A 285 -17.55 -3.13 6.28
CA LEU A 285 -17.63 -3.21 4.82
C LEU A 285 -16.54 -4.09 4.18
N GLY A 286 -15.61 -4.59 4.98
CA GLY A 286 -14.60 -5.56 4.58
C GLY A 286 -15.08 -7.02 4.61
N GLN A 287 -16.32 -7.30 5.00
CA GLN A 287 -16.88 -8.68 5.08
C GLN A 287 -16.70 -9.52 3.80
N PRO A 288 -16.78 -8.97 2.58
CA PRO A 288 -16.54 -9.77 1.38
C PRO A 288 -15.14 -10.41 1.30
N ALA A 289 -14.15 -9.87 2.03
CA ALA A 289 -12.81 -10.45 2.12
C ALA A 289 -12.68 -11.55 3.19
N LYS A 290 -13.76 -11.83 3.95
CA LYS A 290 -13.75 -12.87 4.99
C LYS A 290 -13.59 -14.24 4.35
N SER A 291 -12.68 -15.05 4.90
CA SER A 291 -12.48 -16.45 4.52
C SER A 291 -12.99 -17.38 5.62
N ASP A 292 -13.51 -18.53 5.21
CA ASP A 292 -13.89 -19.60 6.13
C ASP A 292 -12.71 -20.50 6.51
N LYS A 293 -11.59 -20.35 5.79
CA LYS A 293 -10.39 -21.19 5.98
C LYS A 293 -9.36 -20.59 6.93
N THR A 294 -9.36 -19.26 7.08
CA THR A 294 -8.43 -18.56 7.96
C THR A 294 -8.98 -17.20 8.40
N THR A 295 -8.41 -16.66 9.47
CA THR A 295 -8.79 -15.32 9.96
C THR A 295 -8.10 -14.23 9.16
N VAL A 296 -8.87 -13.21 8.76
CA VAL A 296 -8.41 -12.10 7.93
C VAL A 296 -8.56 -10.78 8.67
N ALA A 297 -7.62 -9.88 8.51
CA ALA A 297 -7.73 -8.47 8.88
C ALA A 297 -7.35 -7.59 7.71
N GLY A 298 -8.07 -6.51 7.48
CA GLY A 298 -7.81 -5.64 6.35
C GLY A 298 -8.76 -4.46 6.27
N LYS A 299 -8.55 -3.64 5.25
CA LYS A 299 -9.32 -2.43 4.97
C LYS A 299 -9.70 -2.38 3.50
N GLN A 300 -10.95 -2.03 3.23
CA GLN A 300 -11.39 -1.63 1.90
C GLN A 300 -11.16 -0.13 1.68
N GLY A 301 -10.96 0.23 0.43
CA GLY A 301 -10.89 1.61 -0.05
C GLY A 301 -11.75 1.79 -1.29
N THR A 302 -12.38 2.95 -1.43
CA THR A 302 -13.02 3.39 -2.68
C THR A 302 -12.79 4.89 -2.78
N ILE A 303 -12.13 5.31 -3.85
CA ILE A 303 -11.75 6.71 -4.03
C ILE A 303 -11.88 7.11 -5.49
N VAL A 304 -12.20 8.39 -5.73
CA VAL A 304 -12.18 8.97 -7.07
C VAL A 304 -10.73 9.22 -7.48
N VAL A 305 -10.34 8.72 -8.65
CA VAL A 305 -9.01 8.91 -9.24
C VAL A 305 -9.02 10.09 -10.22
N SER A 306 -10.00 10.13 -11.10
CA SER A 306 -10.21 11.22 -12.06
C SER A 306 -11.69 11.35 -12.42
N THR A 307 -12.03 12.52 -12.97
CA THR A 307 -13.35 12.76 -13.61
C THR A 307 -13.09 13.51 -14.90
N ASP A 308 -13.32 12.84 -16.03
CA ASP A 308 -13.11 13.37 -17.35
C ASP A 308 -14.40 13.23 -18.18
N ASP A 309 -14.88 14.31 -18.81
CA ASP A 309 -16.08 14.33 -19.66
C ASP A 309 -17.33 13.65 -19.05
N GLY A 310 -17.50 13.83 -17.72
CA GLY A 310 -18.63 13.23 -16.99
C GLY A 310 -18.43 11.75 -16.61
N ASN A 311 -17.30 11.14 -16.98
CA ASN A 311 -16.93 9.79 -16.58
C ASN A 311 -16.02 9.85 -15.35
N THR A 312 -16.50 9.31 -14.25
CA THR A 312 -15.71 9.21 -13.01
C THR A 312 -15.03 7.86 -12.93
N MET A 313 -13.69 7.87 -12.82
CA MET A 313 -12.89 6.69 -12.54
C MET A 313 -12.69 6.53 -11.04
N TYR A 314 -12.91 5.32 -10.56
CA TYR A 314 -12.71 4.92 -9.17
C TYR A 314 -11.59 3.93 -9.04
N ALA A 315 -10.74 4.09 -8.02
CA ALA A 315 -9.95 3.00 -7.49
C ALA A 315 -10.74 2.31 -6.38
N VAL A 316 -11.00 1.01 -6.57
CA VAL A 316 -11.58 0.14 -5.56
C VAL A 316 -10.50 -0.81 -5.07
N GLU A 317 -10.25 -0.79 -3.76
CA GLU A 317 -9.05 -1.40 -3.18
C GLU A 317 -9.41 -2.26 -1.97
N PHE A 318 -8.62 -3.28 -1.74
CA PHE A 318 -8.57 -4.00 -0.48
C PHE A 318 -7.13 -4.34 -0.13
N CYS A 319 -6.71 -3.99 1.08
CA CYS A 319 -5.40 -4.36 1.62
C CYS A 319 -5.56 -5.03 2.98
N GLY A 320 -4.93 -6.18 3.15
CA GLY A 320 -5.06 -6.95 4.38
C GLY A 320 -3.99 -8.01 4.52
N TYR A 321 -4.12 -8.79 5.61
CA TYR A 321 -3.17 -9.85 5.96
C TYR A 321 -3.88 -11.01 6.65
N PHE A 322 -3.22 -12.16 6.66
CA PHE A 322 -3.73 -13.39 7.26
C PHE A 322 -2.60 -14.38 7.58
N PRO A 323 -2.81 -15.33 8.55
CA PRO A 323 -3.82 -15.29 9.61
C PRO A 323 -3.65 -14.09 10.54
N THR A 324 -4.70 -13.63 11.22
CA THR A 324 -4.61 -12.44 12.11
C THR A 324 -3.68 -12.63 13.30
N GLY A 325 -3.61 -13.85 13.86
CA GLY A 325 -2.80 -14.13 15.04
C GLY A 325 -1.30 -14.29 14.77
N ASN A 326 -0.94 -14.88 13.63
CA ASN A 326 0.44 -15.05 13.17
C ASN A 326 0.49 -14.77 11.66
N PRO A 327 0.52 -13.52 11.23
CA PRO A 327 0.44 -13.16 9.83
C PRO A 327 1.58 -13.75 9.00
N LYS A 328 1.21 -14.47 7.94
CA LYS A 328 2.16 -15.06 6.98
C LYS A 328 2.25 -14.24 5.71
N TYR A 329 1.10 -13.77 5.21
CA TYR A 329 1.00 -12.99 3.98
C TYR A 329 0.19 -11.73 4.17
N SER A 330 0.58 -10.70 3.45
CA SER A 330 -0.20 -9.50 3.19
C SER A 330 -0.48 -9.39 1.69
N ILE A 331 -1.66 -8.89 1.35
CA ILE A 331 -2.11 -8.73 -0.04
C ILE A 331 -2.71 -7.36 -0.21
N ILE A 332 -2.44 -6.74 -1.36
CA ILE A 332 -3.23 -5.62 -1.88
C ILE A 332 -3.84 -6.01 -3.21
N VAL A 333 -5.10 -5.65 -3.37
CA VAL A 333 -5.84 -5.67 -4.63
C VAL A 333 -6.28 -4.25 -4.92
N SER A 334 -5.96 -3.73 -6.11
CA SER A 334 -6.37 -2.41 -6.58
C SER A 334 -6.94 -2.54 -7.98
N ILE A 335 -8.18 -2.05 -8.19
CA ILE A 335 -8.90 -2.14 -9.46
C ILE A 335 -9.37 -0.74 -9.84
N ASN A 336 -9.07 -0.31 -11.06
CA ASN A 336 -9.53 0.94 -11.64
C ASN A 336 -10.71 0.68 -12.58
N LYS A 337 -11.86 1.28 -12.26
CA LYS A 337 -13.09 1.14 -13.05
C LYS A 337 -13.85 2.45 -13.19
N THR A 338 -14.56 2.61 -14.29
CA THR A 338 -15.41 3.77 -14.55
C THR A 338 -16.82 3.54 -14.01
N GLY A 339 -17.40 4.58 -13.43
CA GLY A 339 -18.80 4.63 -13.02
C GLY A 339 -19.15 3.82 -11.77
N LEU A 340 -20.39 4.01 -11.31
CA LEU A 340 -20.95 3.28 -10.18
C LEU A 340 -21.66 1.99 -10.67
N PRO A 341 -21.83 0.97 -9.82
CA PRO A 341 -21.38 0.93 -8.43
C PRO A 341 -19.88 0.75 -8.33
N ALA A 342 -19.28 1.28 -7.24
CA ALA A 342 -17.87 1.13 -6.91
C ALA A 342 -17.74 0.76 -5.41
N SER A 343 -17.09 -0.37 -5.10
CA SER A 343 -16.95 -0.86 -3.73
C SER A 343 -15.69 -1.69 -3.57
N GLY A 344 -14.74 -1.17 -2.78
CA GLY A 344 -13.51 -1.89 -2.47
C GLY A 344 -13.77 -3.23 -1.77
N GLY A 345 -14.73 -3.30 -0.85
CA GLY A 345 -15.10 -4.54 -0.18
C GLY A 345 -15.66 -5.59 -1.15
N LEU A 346 -16.71 -5.24 -1.92
CA LEU A 346 -17.40 -6.18 -2.80
C LEU A 346 -16.54 -6.62 -4.01
N MET A 347 -15.65 -5.77 -4.49
CA MET A 347 -14.88 -5.99 -5.71
C MET A 347 -13.47 -6.50 -5.41
N ALA A 348 -12.63 -5.65 -4.84
CA ALA A 348 -11.26 -6.01 -4.49
C ALA A 348 -11.19 -7.01 -3.31
N GLY A 349 -12.11 -6.90 -2.34
CA GLY A 349 -12.21 -7.84 -1.23
C GLY A 349 -12.56 -9.27 -1.65
N ASP A 350 -13.37 -9.43 -2.69
CA ASP A 350 -13.68 -10.75 -3.25
C ASP A 350 -12.44 -11.39 -3.91
N VAL A 351 -11.68 -10.64 -4.71
CA VAL A 351 -10.40 -11.10 -5.28
C VAL A 351 -9.44 -11.48 -4.16
N PHE A 352 -9.32 -10.64 -3.13
CA PHE A 352 -8.49 -10.91 -1.96
C PHE A 352 -8.88 -12.25 -1.30
N LYS A 353 -10.19 -12.48 -1.04
CA LYS A 353 -10.69 -13.73 -0.46
C LYS A 353 -10.28 -14.95 -1.28
N GLN A 354 -10.50 -14.91 -2.59
CA GLN A 354 -10.18 -16.04 -3.47
C GLN A 354 -8.69 -16.41 -3.40
N ILE A 355 -7.79 -15.39 -3.35
CA ILE A 355 -6.35 -15.62 -3.21
C ILE A 355 -5.99 -16.20 -1.82
N VAL A 356 -6.63 -15.70 -0.75
CA VAL A 356 -6.47 -16.27 0.60
C VAL A 356 -6.82 -17.75 0.62
N GLU A 357 -7.90 -18.14 -0.03
CA GLU A 357 -8.39 -19.52 -0.07
C GLU A 357 -7.52 -20.46 -0.92
N LEU A 358 -6.73 -19.93 -1.85
CA LEU A 358 -5.68 -20.69 -2.54
C LEU A 358 -4.50 -21.01 -1.62
N LEU A 359 -4.12 -20.07 -0.77
CA LEU A 359 -2.96 -20.21 0.13
C LEU A 359 -3.25 -21.04 1.39
N PHE A 360 -4.55 -21.27 1.69
CA PHE A 360 -5.05 -22.10 2.78
C PHE A 360 -6.13 -23.05 2.24
N PRO A 361 -5.76 -24.09 1.48
CA PRO A 361 -6.68 -25.03 0.86
C PRO A 361 -7.47 -25.90 1.87
#